data_811f6f7b98e378fa22843f69c3ecfff9
#
_entry.id   811f6f7b98e378fa22843f69c3ecfff9
#
_cell.length_a   1.000
_cell.length_b   1.000
_cell.length_c   1.000
_cell.angle_alpha   90.00
_cell.angle_beta   90.00
_cell.angle_gamma   90.00
#
_symmetry.space_group_name_H-M   'P 1'
#
loop_
_entity.id
_entity.type
_entity.pdbx_description
1 polymer ?
#
loop_
_entity_poly.entity_id
_entity_poly.type
_entity_poly.pdbx_seq_one_letter_code
_entity_poly.pdbx_strand_id
1 'polypeptide(L)'
;MNIKKLTLLDCTLRDGGYYNNWDFSKDLIEDYLKAMSAAKIEYVELGFRFYKKDIYLGPCAYTTPFFLESLNIPKNLKIGIMINASDIVSNKLSKADIDRHFFQFSNKNKITFVRFACHLKEVTKIIPYCNKLKKMGLIVGLNLMQISEINDNELEKVSKLISTSGVDIFYFADSLGNLEPKNIKHISQVIKKNWKKNIGFHAHDNMGRALINCVAAVNNGINWIDSTVTGMGRGAGNVKTELALLEFSKLLKKDKNISLLLKLIDETFNPIKNEYGWGSNPYYYLAGQFSIHPTYIQSMQNDLKLNSEEILEAIENLKKRDGRVFNKSFIETGDNLYNKKSSGTWNAHSTIKGRDVLIIGSGPGSIKHSKAIENFIKKKKPFVIALNTQKSISERLINLRVCCYTLRIMSDTKEFKKLSQPLVLPLDSLPLQQKNKYKRIKVYNYGLEIKKNKFKFMKNSAIAPNSLTICYALSIANSGKAKKIYASGLDGYETGDRRGIEMEETLKIYHELIKKSELIAITPTRYKINSTSIYAF
;
A
#
# COMPACT_ATOMS: atom_id res chain seq x y z
N MET A 1 26.12 33.60 -5.75
CA MET A 1 25.29 33.16 -4.59
C MET A 1 26.18 32.36 -3.66
N ASN A 2 26.35 32.79 -2.40
CA ASN A 2 27.02 31.95 -1.39
C ASN A 2 26.07 30.78 -1.09
N ILE A 3 26.30 29.64 -1.73
CA ILE A 3 25.55 28.42 -1.45
C ILE A 3 25.95 27.98 -0.04
N LYS A 4 25.00 28.00 0.91
CA LYS A 4 25.20 27.35 2.20
C LYS A 4 25.65 25.91 1.94
N LYS A 5 26.57 25.40 2.76
CA LYS A 5 27.09 24.03 2.65
C LYS A 5 25.94 23.04 2.41
N LEU A 6 25.98 22.29 1.30
CA LEU A 6 25.01 21.23 1.01
C LEU A 6 25.22 20.07 1.98
N THR A 7 24.14 19.58 2.54
CA THR A 7 24.09 18.41 3.42
C THR A 7 23.18 17.35 2.79
N LEU A 8 23.71 16.15 2.59
CA LEU A 8 22.91 14.97 2.29
C LEU A 8 22.59 14.26 3.61
N LEU A 9 21.33 13.94 3.82
CA LEU A 9 20.84 13.12 4.90
C LEU A 9 20.34 11.81 4.31
N ASP A 10 20.93 10.69 4.72
CA ASP A 10 20.39 9.38 4.32
C ASP A 10 19.35 8.91 5.32
N CYS A 11 18.16 8.55 4.82
CA CYS A 11 17.05 8.08 5.64
C CYS A 11 16.55 6.68 5.22
N THR A 12 17.45 5.84 4.68
CA THR A 12 17.12 4.51 4.15
C THR A 12 16.37 3.64 5.14
N LEU A 13 16.90 3.49 6.36
CA LEU A 13 16.31 2.60 7.35
C LEU A 13 15.01 3.16 7.94
N ARG A 14 14.88 4.48 7.99
CA ARG A 14 13.65 5.14 8.42
C ARG A 14 12.53 4.95 7.39
N ASP A 15 12.80 5.27 6.11
CA ASP A 15 11.76 5.25 5.07
C ASP A 15 11.57 3.87 4.45
N GLY A 16 12.64 3.08 4.36
CA GLY A 16 12.58 1.71 3.88
C GLY A 16 11.86 0.74 4.82
N GLY A 17 11.83 1.06 6.12
CA GLY A 17 11.16 0.23 7.13
C GLY A 17 9.65 0.01 6.90
N TYR A 18 9.01 0.77 6.05
CA TYR A 18 7.63 0.51 5.63
C TYR A 18 7.44 -0.83 4.89
N TYR A 19 8.52 -1.45 4.39
CA TYR A 19 8.47 -2.74 3.72
C TYR A 19 8.63 -3.92 4.68
N ASN A 20 9.52 -3.81 5.68
CA ASN A 20 9.89 -4.90 6.58
C ASN A 20 9.52 -4.62 8.04
N ASN A 21 8.60 -3.70 8.32
CA ASN A 21 8.23 -3.29 9.67
C ASN A 21 9.41 -2.74 10.51
N TRP A 22 10.38 -2.08 9.88
CA TRP A 22 11.62 -1.57 10.51
C TRP A 22 12.46 -2.65 11.18
N ASP A 23 12.31 -3.90 10.74
CA ASP A 23 13.03 -5.06 11.26
C ASP A 23 14.25 -5.36 10.35
N PHE A 24 15.27 -4.56 10.50
CA PHE A 24 16.57 -4.77 9.87
C PHE A 24 17.50 -5.52 10.80
N SER A 25 18.29 -6.48 10.28
CA SER A 25 19.30 -7.17 11.06
C SER A 25 20.38 -6.21 11.55
N LYS A 26 20.97 -6.51 12.69
CA LYS A 26 22.07 -5.70 13.24
C LYS A 26 23.23 -5.58 12.26
N ASP A 27 23.60 -6.67 11.61
CA ASP A 27 24.72 -6.71 10.66
C ASP A 27 24.46 -5.79 9.47
N LEU A 28 23.24 -5.83 8.89
CA LEU A 28 22.86 -4.93 7.81
C LEU A 28 22.95 -3.45 8.26
N ILE A 29 22.46 -3.14 9.47
CA ILE A 29 22.52 -1.77 10.00
C ILE A 29 23.97 -1.31 10.16
N GLU A 30 24.85 -2.13 10.71
CA GLU A 30 26.26 -1.78 10.91
C GLU A 30 27.02 -1.65 9.59
N ASP A 31 26.77 -2.52 8.60
CA ASP A 31 27.38 -2.41 7.28
C ASP A 31 26.88 -1.19 6.51
N TYR A 32 25.59 -0.87 6.63
CA TYR A 32 25.03 0.37 6.12
C TYR A 32 25.70 1.61 6.77
N LEU A 33 25.85 1.64 8.09
CA LEU A 33 26.50 2.75 8.78
C LEU A 33 27.99 2.90 8.37
N LYS A 34 28.72 1.80 8.18
CA LYS A 34 30.08 1.81 7.63
C LYS A 34 30.12 2.39 6.21
N ALA A 35 29.18 1.96 5.34
CA ALA A 35 29.09 2.46 3.97
C ALA A 35 28.79 3.96 3.93
N MET A 36 27.84 4.45 4.74
CA MET A 36 27.53 5.88 4.88
C MET A 36 28.73 6.68 5.36
N SER A 37 29.44 6.16 6.35
CA SER A 37 30.66 6.78 6.89
C SER A 37 31.77 6.90 5.82
N ALA A 38 32.03 5.85 5.05
CA ALA A 38 33.01 5.82 3.97
C ALA A 38 32.62 6.79 2.82
N ALA A 39 31.33 6.84 2.48
CA ALA A 39 30.79 7.76 1.49
C ALA A 39 30.73 9.23 1.97
N LYS A 40 31.19 9.52 3.20
CA LYS A 40 31.18 10.87 3.82
C LYS A 40 29.77 11.48 3.92
N ILE A 41 28.73 10.67 4.00
CA ILE A 41 27.43 11.11 4.48
C ILE A 41 27.59 11.57 5.93
N GLU A 42 27.09 12.75 6.24
CA GLU A 42 27.27 13.34 7.58
C GLU A 42 26.12 12.98 8.52
N TYR A 43 24.90 12.89 7.99
CA TYR A 43 23.68 12.62 8.74
C TYR A 43 22.97 11.35 8.25
N VAL A 44 22.59 10.51 9.20
CA VAL A 44 21.78 9.31 8.95
C VAL A 44 20.56 9.36 9.85
N GLU A 45 19.37 9.34 9.27
CA GLU A 45 18.12 9.20 10.01
C GLU A 45 17.81 7.70 10.17
N LEU A 46 18.20 7.14 11.32
CA LEU A 46 18.26 5.69 11.54
C LEU A 46 16.88 5.04 11.63
N GLY A 47 15.88 5.80 12.05
CA GLY A 47 14.52 5.25 12.18
C GLY A 47 13.54 6.25 12.78
N PHE A 48 12.43 5.71 13.21
CA PHE A 48 11.42 6.44 13.97
C PHE A 48 11.63 6.31 15.48
N ARG A 49 10.93 7.16 16.21
CA ARG A 49 10.59 6.95 17.62
C ARG A 49 9.08 6.94 17.74
N PHE A 50 8.47 5.79 17.37
CA PHE A 50 7.03 5.60 17.50
C PHE A 50 6.63 5.41 18.96
N TYR A 51 5.43 5.82 19.29
CA TYR A 51 4.78 5.31 20.49
C TYR A 51 4.41 3.83 20.29
N LYS A 52 4.26 3.09 21.40
CA LYS A 52 3.91 1.67 21.39
C LYS A 52 2.73 1.40 20.44
N LYS A 53 2.90 0.42 19.55
CA LYS A 53 1.87 -0.06 18.61
C LYS A 53 1.46 -1.50 18.99
N ASP A 54 0.22 -1.88 18.69
CA ASP A 54 -0.31 -3.22 18.97
C ASP A 54 0.06 -4.25 17.88
N ILE A 55 1.17 -4.01 17.17
CA ILE A 55 1.75 -4.89 16.16
C ILE A 55 3.25 -4.99 16.39
N TYR A 56 3.87 -6.08 15.91
CA TYR A 56 5.31 -6.19 15.91
C TYR A 56 5.94 -5.20 14.95
N LEU A 57 6.90 -4.42 15.46
CA LEU A 57 7.78 -3.57 14.67
C LEU A 57 9.21 -3.75 15.18
N GLY A 58 10.18 -3.72 14.27
CA GLY A 58 11.59 -3.89 14.56
C GLY A 58 12.25 -2.69 15.26
N PRO A 59 13.54 -2.79 15.57
CA PRO A 59 14.25 -1.82 16.42
C PRO A 59 14.31 -0.41 15.82
N CYS A 60 14.38 -0.28 14.49
CA CYS A 60 14.40 1.01 13.81
C CYS A 60 13.06 1.76 13.87
N ALA A 61 11.95 1.11 14.25
CA ALA A 61 10.68 1.78 14.51
C ALA A 61 10.69 2.59 15.82
N TYR A 62 11.50 2.19 16.79
CA TYR A 62 11.53 2.80 18.12
C TYR A 62 12.82 3.53 18.43
N THR A 63 13.91 3.16 17.82
CA THR A 63 15.27 3.73 17.95
C THR A 63 15.59 4.11 19.40
N THR A 64 15.44 3.12 20.31
CA THR A 64 15.62 3.33 21.76
C THR A 64 17.08 3.57 22.12
N PRO A 65 17.38 4.18 23.29
CA PRO A 65 18.75 4.32 23.78
C PRO A 65 19.49 2.98 23.84
N PHE A 66 18.87 1.95 24.38
CA PHE A 66 19.43 0.59 24.45
C PHE A 66 19.82 0.05 23.07
N PHE A 67 18.96 0.21 22.08
CA PHE A 67 19.26 -0.19 20.70
C PHE A 67 20.45 0.56 20.13
N LEU A 68 20.49 1.89 20.30
CA LEU A 68 21.61 2.71 19.82
C LEU A 68 22.95 2.36 20.48
N GLU A 69 22.92 2.02 21.76
CA GLU A 69 24.12 1.60 22.50
C GLU A 69 24.67 0.26 22.01
N SER A 70 23.80 -0.62 21.49
CA SER A 70 24.17 -1.91 20.93
C SER A 70 24.85 -1.85 19.56
N LEU A 71 24.81 -0.68 18.88
CA LEU A 71 25.34 -0.49 17.53
C LEU A 71 26.75 0.09 17.52
N ASN A 72 27.59 -0.39 16.60
CA ASN A 72 28.89 0.18 16.27
C ASN A 72 28.76 1.37 15.32
N ILE A 73 28.41 2.55 15.87
CA ILE A 73 28.21 3.76 15.09
C ILE A 73 29.54 4.47 14.84
N PRO A 74 29.96 4.68 13.57
CA PRO A 74 31.16 5.43 13.23
C PRO A 74 31.13 6.87 13.80
N LYS A 75 32.25 7.34 14.35
CA LYS A 75 32.34 8.62 15.06
C LYS A 75 32.01 9.85 14.19
N ASN A 76 32.20 9.77 12.89
CA ASN A 76 31.92 10.84 11.93
C ASN A 76 30.47 10.94 11.50
N LEU A 77 29.62 9.96 11.88
CA LEU A 77 28.20 10.00 11.60
C LEU A 77 27.41 10.69 12.71
N LYS A 78 26.49 11.54 12.31
CA LYS A 78 25.49 12.16 13.17
C LYS A 78 24.16 11.43 13.00
N ILE A 79 23.67 10.86 14.08
CA ILE A 79 22.44 10.07 14.06
C ILE A 79 21.23 10.97 14.30
N GLY A 80 20.26 10.81 13.41
CA GLY A 80 18.94 11.42 13.50
C GLY A 80 17.84 10.39 13.71
N ILE A 81 16.70 10.85 14.19
CA ILE A 81 15.44 10.11 14.29
C ILE A 81 14.28 10.97 13.85
N MET A 82 13.19 10.31 13.41
CA MET A 82 11.94 10.98 13.11
C MET A 82 10.88 10.67 14.17
N ILE A 83 10.05 11.65 14.50
CA ILE A 83 8.88 11.53 15.37
C ILE A 83 7.66 11.97 14.57
N ASN A 84 6.60 11.15 14.56
CA ASN A 84 5.34 11.59 13.98
C ASN A 84 4.64 12.59 14.88
N ALA A 85 4.31 13.75 14.36
CA ALA A 85 3.55 14.76 15.09
C ALA A 85 2.21 14.21 15.60
N SER A 86 1.54 13.39 14.79
CA SER A 86 0.27 12.74 15.15
C SER A 86 0.34 11.89 16.42
N ASP A 87 1.46 11.24 16.71
CA ASP A 87 1.64 10.44 17.92
C ASP A 87 1.61 11.32 19.20
N ILE A 88 2.05 12.58 19.07
CA ILE A 88 2.06 13.55 20.18
C ILE A 88 0.74 14.30 20.29
N VAL A 89 0.17 14.75 19.15
CA VAL A 89 -1.00 15.65 19.17
C VAL A 89 -2.34 14.94 19.26
N SER A 90 -2.37 13.60 19.24
CA SER A 90 -3.60 12.80 19.24
C SER A 90 -4.42 12.84 20.55
N ASN A 91 -3.97 13.55 21.57
CA ASN A 91 -4.54 13.65 22.91
C ASN A 91 -4.73 12.30 23.64
N LYS A 92 -4.07 11.25 23.17
CA LYS A 92 -4.13 9.91 23.79
C LYS A 92 -3.08 9.72 24.89
N LEU A 93 -2.11 10.63 24.98
CA LEU A 93 -0.99 10.56 25.91
C LEU A 93 -1.00 11.75 26.86
N SER A 94 -0.66 11.49 28.12
CA SER A 94 -0.38 12.56 29.06
C SER A 94 0.92 13.28 28.70
N LYS A 95 1.09 14.51 29.16
CA LYS A 95 2.36 15.27 28.97
C LYS A 95 3.55 14.51 29.55
N ALA A 96 3.37 13.85 30.70
CA ALA A 96 4.41 13.05 31.35
C ALA A 96 4.81 11.83 30.49
N ASP A 97 3.84 11.17 29.84
CA ASP A 97 4.12 10.03 28.95
C ASP A 97 4.81 10.48 27.67
N ILE A 98 4.40 11.62 27.11
CA ILE A 98 5.09 12.23 25.95
C ILE A 98 6.55 12.51 26.32
N ASP A 99 6.79 13.14 27.48
CA ASP A 99 8.14 13.48 27.93
C ASP A 99 8.98 12.23 28.19
N ARG A 100 8.41 11.24 28.85
CA ARG A 100 9.10 9.97 29.14
C ARG A 100 9.44 9.18 27.89
N HIS A 101 8.58 9.17 26.90
CA HIS A 101 8.77 8.31 25.72
C HIS A 101 9.58 9.02 24.63
N PHE A 102 9.26 10.26 24.30
CA PHE A 102 9.83 10.93 23.13
C PHE A 102 11.06 11.79 23.46
N PHE A 103 11.20 12.27 24.69
CA PHE A 103 12.20 13.29 25.05
C PHE A 103 13.27 12.84 26.05
N GLN A 104 13.45 11.53 26.20
CA GLN A 104 14.59 10.99 26.96
C GLN A 104 15.84 10.96 26.05
N PHE A 105 16.51 12.09 25.94
CA PHE A 105 17.81 12.21 25.29
C PHE A 105 18.88 12.45 26.34
N SER A 106 19.97 11.68 26.27
CA SER A 106 21.17 11.90 27.10
C SER A 106 22.38 12.04 26.19
N ASN A 107 23.48 12.62 26.70
CA ASN A 107 24.72 12.70 25.95
C ASN A 107 25.28 11.33 25.52
N LYS A 108 24.83 10.23 26.15
CA LYS A 108 25.17 8.86 25.78
C LYS A 108 24.44 8.35 24.53
N ASN A 109 23.31 8.96 24.17
CA ASN A 109 22.38 8.41 23.17
C ASN A 109 22.78 8.65 21.71
N LYS A 110 23.94 9.27 21.45
CA LYS A 110 24.48 9.52 20.09
C LYS A 110 23.50 10.23 19.12
N ILE A 111 22.27 10.57 19.52
CA ILE A 111 21.31 11.31 18.71
C ILE A 111 21.68 12.79 18.73
N THR A 112 21.86 13.36 17.56
CA THR A 112 22.18 14.77 17.38
C THR A 112 21.10 15.57 16.67
N PHE A 113 20.19 14.86 15.98
CA PHE A 113 19.15 15.43 15.14
C PHE A 113 17.81 14.75 15.38
N VAL A 114 16.75 15.55 15.55
CA VAL A 114 15.37 15.06 15.66
C VAL A 114 14.49 15.81 14.68
N ARG A 115 13.71 15.10 13.91
CA ARG A 115 12.81 15.66 12.92
C ARG A 115 11.36 15.24 13.17
N PHE A 116 10.43 16.20 13.13
CA PHE A 116 9.00 15.92 13.20
C PHE A 116 8.42 15.76 11.79
N ALA A 117 7.76 14.62 11.52
CA ALA A 117 6.86 14.49 10.37
C ALA A 117 5.50 15.10 10.74
N CYS A 118 5.09 16.16 10.04
CA CYS A 118 4.02 17.04 10.47
C CYS A 118 3.09 17.41 9.30
N HIS A 119 1.79 17.27 9.48
CA HIS A 119 0.81 17.92 8.62
C HIS A 119 0.57 19.37 9.04
N LEU A 120 0.08 20.20 8.12
CA LEU A 120 -0.16 21.63 8.34
C LEU A 120 -0.91 21.92 9.67
N LYS A 121 -1.99 21.18 9.93
CA LYS A 121 -2.84 21.30 11.13
C LYS A 121 -2.16 20.95 12.46
N GLU A 122 -1.00 20.31 12.41
CA GLU A 122 -0.27 19.82 13.58
C GLU A 122 0.85 20.79 13.99
N VAL A 123 1.29 21.67 13.08
CA VAL A 123 2.48 22.52 13.26
C VAL A 123 2.43 23.32 14.56
N THR A 124 1.34 24.05 14.80
CA THR A 124 1.19 24.88 16.00
C THR A 124 1.35 24.08 17.30
N LYS A 125 0.84 22.86 17.32
CA LYS A 125 0.89 21.97 18.50
C LYS A 125 2.29 21.38 18.73
N ILE A 126 3.12 21.30 17.68
CA ILE A 126 4.48 20.72 17.75
C ILE A 126 5.55 21.75 18.11
N ILE A 127 5.34 23.03 17.88
CA ILE A 127 6.31 24.09 18.19
C ILE A 127 6.85 24.03 19.64
N PRO A 128 6.03 23.85 20.68
CA PRO A 128 6.55 23.74 22.04
C PRO A 128 7.57 22.61 22.21
N TYR A 129 7.38 21.50 21.50
CA TYR A 129 8.29 20.36 21.54
C TYR A 129 9.56 20.60 20.73
N CYS A 130 9.45 21.32 19.60
CA CYS A 130 10.65 21.81 18.88
C CYS A 130 11.51 22.70 19.78
N ASN A 131 10.90 23.62 20.50
CA ASN A 131 11.60 24.50 21.44
C ASN A 131 12.26 23.72 22.59
N LYS A 132 11.59 22.67 23.09
CA LYS A 132 12.13 21.79 24.12
C LYS A 132 13.37 21.05 23.63
N LEU A 133 13.32 20.40 22.44
CA LEU A 133 14.45 19.70 21.86
C LEU A 133 15.63 20.65 21.59
N LYS A 134 15.35 21.86 21.13
CA LYS A 134 16.37 22.86 20.90
C LYS A 134 17.10 23.26 22.20
N LYS A 135 16.36 23.42 23.30
CA LYS A 135 16.95 23.69 24.65
C LYS A 135 17.80 22.51 25.15
N MET A 136 17.53 21.30 24.68
CA MET A 136 18.33 20.10 24.97
C MET A 136 19.60 19.99 24.10
N GLY A 137 19.89 20.98 23.26
CA GLY A 137 21.09 21.02 22.40
C GLY A 137 20.97 20.23 21.10
N LEU A 138 19.82 19.74 20.76
CA LEU A 138 19.60 18.97 19.53
C LEU A 138 19.38 19.88 18.31
N ILE A 139 19.72 19.38 17.12
CA ILE A 139 19.31 19.97 15.86
C ILE A 139 17.88 19.54 15.61
N VAL A 140 16.99 20.49 15.34
CA VAL A 140 15.56 20.23 15.18
C VAL A 140 15.11 20.49 13.74
N GLY A 141 14.58 19.45 13.09
CA GLY A 141 13.90 19.52 11.80
C GLY A 141 12.38 19.49 11.94
N LEU A 142 11.68 20.23 11.09
CA LEU A 142 10.24 20.09 10.91
C LEU A 142 9.98 19.75 9.44
N ASN A 143 9.44 18.57 9.16
CA ASN A 143 9.13 18.10 7.82
C ASN A 143 7.63 18.25 7.54
N LEU A 144 7.29 19.29 6.77
CA LEU A 144 5.92 19.56 6.35
C LEU A 144 5.53 18.62 5.20
N MET A 145 4.62 17.71 5.50
CA MET A 145 4.16 16.69 4.54
C MET A 145 3.14 17.25 3.57
N GLN A 146 3.00 16.60 2.40
CA GLN A 146 2.01 16.92 1.37
C GLN A 146 2.07 18.39 0.92
N ILE A 147 3.26 18.89 0.66
CA ILE A 147 3.48 20.30 0.32
C ILE A 147 2.69 20.74 -0.92
N SER A 148 2.43 19.85 -1.88
CA SER A 148 1.64 20.15 -3.10
C SER A 148 0.17 20.50 -2.82
N GLU A 149 -0.33 20.20 -1.62
CA GLU A 149 -1.71 20.45 -1.21
C GLU A 149 -1.85 21.73 -0.35
N ILE A 150 -0.74 22.44 -0.12
CA ILE A 150 -0.69 23.63 0.74
C ILE A 150 -0.60 24.88 -0.16
N ASN A 151 -1.51 25.82 0.02
CA ASN A 151 -1.48 27.06 -0.73
C ASN A 151 -0.43 28.05 -0.18
N ASP A 152 -0.10 29.07 -1.00
CA ASP A 152 0.97 30.03 -0.67
C ASP A 152 0.71 30.77 0.65
N ASN A 153 -0.53 31.21 0.91
CA ASN A 153 -0.88 31.93 2.13
C ASN A 153 -0.67 31.08 3.39
N GLU A 154 -1.03 29.78 3.32
CA GLU A 154 -0.81 28.84 4.40
C GLU A 154 0.69 28.57 4.61
N LEU A 155 1.44 28.40 3.52
CA LEU A 155 2.88 28.18 3.56
C LEU A 155 3.62 29.39 4.12
N GLU A 156 3.23 30.61 3.76
CA GLU A 156 3.77 31.85 4.32
C GLU A 156 3.50 31.96 5.83
N LYS A 157 2.25 31.69 6.27
CA LYS A 157 1.88 31.70 7.68
C LYS A 157 2.69 30.71 8.49
N VAL A 158 2.83 29.47 7.99
CA VAL A 158 3.65 28.45 8.65
C VAL A 158 5.11 28.86 8.69
N SER A 159 5.68 29.33 7.58
CA SER A 159 7.07 29.79 7.53
C SER A 159 7.35 30.90 8.54
N LYS A 160 6.41 31.84 8.69
CA LYS A 160 6.48 32.92 9.70
C LYS A 160 6.38 32.36 11.12
N LEU A 161 5.47 31.43 11.37
CA LEU A 161 5.24 30.83 12.68
C LEU A 161 6.49 30.07 13.17
N ILE A 162 7.10 29.23 12.31
CA ILE A 162 8.27 28.45 12.70
C ILE A 162 9.55 29.29 12.77
N SER A 163 9.60 30.47 12.12
CA SER A 163 10.80 31.31 12.10
C SER A 163 11.22 31.76 13.49
N THR A 164 10.28 31.92 14.42
CA THR A 164 10.48 32.30 15.82
C THR A 164 10.62 31.13 16.77
N SER A 165 10.60 29.90 16.24
CA SER A 165 10.67 28.66 17.02
C SER A 165 12.08 28.08 17.10
N GLY A 166 12.22 27.00 17.88
CA GLY A 166 13.46 26.22 18.00
C GLY A 166 13.80 25.34 16.79
N VAL A 167 13.06 25.46 15.68
CA VAL A 167 13.35 24.72 14.44
C VAL A 167 14.64 25.28 13.80
N ASP A 168 15.54 24.39 13.41
CA ASP A 168 16.79 24.72 12.70
C ASP A 168 16.68 24.50 11.20
N ILE A 169 15.88 23.50 10.79
CA ILE A 169 15.74 23.10 9.40
C ILE A 169 14.25 22.94 9.08
N PHE A 170 13.76 23.74 8.13
CA PHE A 170 12.41 23.57 7.60
C PHE A 170 12.44 22.68 6.36
N TYR A 171 11.95 21.46 6.50
CA TYR A 171 11.78 20.54 5.39
C TYR A 171 10.38 20.62 4.81
N PHE A 172 10.30 20.39 3.50
CA PHE A 172 9.03 20.08 2.85
C PHE A 172 9.16 18.76 2.07
N ALA A 173 8.08 17.98 2.04
CA ALA A 173 8.05 16.69 1.41
C ALA A 173 7.10 16.66 0.20
N ASP A 174 7.60 16.15 -0.91
CA ASP A 174 6.81 15.78 -2.09
C ASP A 174 6.12 14.43 -1.86
N SER A 175 5.18 14.39 -0.90
CA SER A 175 4.57 13.13 -0.43
C SER A 175 3.75 12.41 -1.51
N LEU A 176 3.30 13.10 -2.53
CA LEU A 176 2.55 12.53 -3.65
C LEU A 176 3.44 12.25 -4.87
N GLY A 177 4.71 12.68 -4.83
CA GLY A 177 5.66 12.53 -5.93
C GLY A 177 5.21 13.23 -7.23
N ASN A 178 4.49 14.35 -7.10
CA ASN A 178 3.87 15.07 -8.21
C ASN A 178 4.50 16.43 -8.52
N LEU A 179 5.53 16.84 -7.77
CA LEU A 179 6.20 18.10 -8.01
C LEU A 179 7.08 18.08 -9.27
N GLU A 180 7.24 19.27 -9.83
CA GLU A 180 8.14 19.57 -10.95
C GLU A 180 9.17 20.62 -10.53
N PRO A 181 10.30 20.77 -11.24
CA PRO A 181 11.34 21.76 -10.91
C PRO A 181 10.81 23.19 -10.72
N LYS A 182 9.78 23.59 -11.50
CA LYS A 182 9.13 24.89 -11.35
C LYS A 182 8.42 25.06 -10.02
N ASN A 183 7.79 23.99 -9.51
CA ASN A 183 7.11 23.99 -8.22
C ASN A 183 8.13 24.14 -7.08
N ILE A 184 9.28 23.44 -7.18
CA ILE A 184 10.36 23.53 -6.20
C ILE A 184 10.88 24.97 -6.08
N LYS A 185 11.12 25.64 -7.23
CA LYS A 185 11.50 27.05 -7.28
C LYS A 185 10.47 27.92 -6.57
N HIS A 186 9.19 27.78 -6.91
CA HIS A 186 8.10 28.55 -6.34
C HIS A 186 7.98 28.36 -4.82
N ILE A 187 7.90 27.12 -4.36
CA ILE A 187 7.82 26.75 -2.93
C ILE A 187 9.00 27.36 -2.16
N SER A 188 10.23 27.24 -2.72
CA SER A 188 11.42 27.81 -2.06
C SER A 188 11.35 29.33 -1.92
N GLN A 189 10.78 30.03 -2.91
CA GLN A 189 10.59 31.49 -2.87
C GLN A 189 9.60 31.88 -1.77
N VAL A 190 8.46 31.17 -1.68
CA VAL A 190 7.44 31.43 -0.64
C VAL A 190 8.02 31.20 0.75
N ILE A 191 8.69 30.07 0.99
CA ILE A 191 9.33 29.78 2.28
C ILE A 191 10.34 30.87 2.67
N LYS A 192 11.19 31.30 1.74
CA LYS A 192 12.26 32.28 1.98
C LYS A 192 11.79 33.68 2.31
N LYS A 193 10.54 34.03 2.07
CA LYS A 193 9.98 35.32 2.52
C LYS A 193 10.13 35.48 4.03
N ASN A 194 9.84 34.44 4.79
CA ASN A 194 9.83 34.47 6.26
C ASN A 194 10.90 33.60 6.92
N TRP A 195 11.43 32.57 6.24
CA TRP A 195 12.40 31.63 6.79
C TRP A 195 13.82 31.89 6.26
N LYS A 196 14.79 32.12 7.16
CA LYS A 196 16.17 32.47 6.80
C LYS A 196 17.22 31.42 7.20
N LYS A 197 16.81 30.37 7.94
CA LYS A 197 17.68 29.27 8.35
C LYS A 197 17.81 28.23 7.22
N ASN A 198 18.09 26.96 7.55
CA ASN A 198 18.26 25.89 6.58
C ASN A 198 16.91 25.42 6.04
N ILE A 199 16.88 25.06 4.76
CA ILE A 199 15.70 24.45 4.11
C ILE A 199 16.08 23.05 3.66
N GLY A 200 15.22 22.08 3.93
CA GLY A 200 15.37 20.71 3.51
C GLY A 200 14.29 20.27 2.50
N PHE A 201 14.63 19.29 1.67
CA PHE A 201 13.72 18.71 0.71
C PHE A 201 13.74 17.19 0.77
N HIS A 202 12.57 16.58 0.89
CA HIS A 202 12.33 15.14 0.81
C HIS A 202 11.57 14.82 -0.45
N ALA A 203 12.25 14.20 -1.43
CA ALA A 203 11.75 13.97 -2.78
C ALA A 203 11.32 12.52 -2.97
N HIS A 204 10.03 12.27 -3.23
CA HIS A 204 9.55 10.98 -3.71
C HIS A 204 9.71 10.84 -5.23
N ASP A 205 9.85 9.60 -5.73
CA ASP A 205 10.22 9.30 -7.11
C ASP A 205 9.06 8.72 -7.96
N ASN A 206 7.81 9.04 -7.61
CA ASN A 206 6.64 8.48 -8.29
C ASN A 206 6.69 8.69 -9.80
N MET A 207 7.08 9.87 -10.24
CA MET A 207 7.17 10.25 -11.65
C MET A 207 8.60 10.17 -12.22
N GLY A 208 9.55 9.54 -11.52
CA GLY A 208 10.95 9.47 -11.94
C GLY A 208 11.67 10.82 -11.89
N ARG A 209 11.19 11.77 -11.08
CA ARG A 209 11.68 13.16 -11.03
C ARG A 209 12.44 13.52 -9.77
N ALA A 210 12.63 12.59 -8.85
CA ALA A 210 13.23 12.90 -7.55
C ALA A 210 14.61 13.56 -7.69
N LEU A 211 15.50 13.02 -8.53
CA LEU A 211 16.83 13.57 -8.72
C LEU A 211 16.81 14.97 -9.33
N ILE A 212 16.06 15.18 -10.42
CA ILE A 212 15.99 16.49 -11.07
C ILE A 212 15.33 17.55 -10.18
N ASN A 213 14.36 17.15 -9.35
CA ASN A 213 13.77 18.01 -8.33
C ASN A 213 14.77 18.37 -7.23
N CYS A 214 15.64 17.44 -6.83
CA CYS A 214 16.75 17.74 -5.90
C CYS A 214 17.75 18.72 -6.52
N VAL A 215 18.09 18.57 -7.80
CA VAL A 215 18.94 19.53 -8.54
C VAL A 215 18.27 20.92 -8.54
N ALA A 216 16.98 20.99 -8.85
CA ALA A 216 16.25 22.26 -8.81
C ALA A 216 16.23 22.85 -7.39
N ALA A 217 16.08 22.02 -6.35
CA ALA A 217 16.11 22.44 -4.96
C ALA A 217 17.46 23.09 -4.60
N VAL A 218 18.57 22.44 -4.91
CA VAL A 218 19.93 22.94 -4.64
C VAL A 218 20.17 24.24 -5.41
N ASN A 219 19.80 24.31 -6.69
CA ASN A 219 19.93 25.52 -7.51
C ASN A 219 19.08 26.69 -6.98
N ASN A 220 18.03 26.41 -6.24
CA ASN A 220 17.22 27.42 -5.57
C ASN A 220 17.60 27.61 -4.09
N GLY A 221 18.81 27.17 -3.67
CA GLY A 221 19.42 27.43 -2.36
C GLY A 221 18.79 26.64 -1.22
N ILE A 222 18.17 25.50 -1.49
CA ILE A 222 17.82 24.47 -0.53
C ILE A 222 19.10 23.69 -0.26
N ASN A 223 19.45 23.51 1.00
CA ASN A 223 20.78 23.02 1.37
C ASN A 223 20.78 21.73 2.20
N TRP A 224 19.61 21.13 2.43
CA TRP A 224 19.45 19.78 2.98
C TRP A 224 18.63 18.93 2.03
N ILE A 225 19.18 17.81 1.60
CA ILE A 225 18.52 16.86 0.69
C ILE A 225 18.49 15.51 1.36
N ASP A 226 17.29 14.95 1.45
CA ASP A 226 17.10 13.57 1.86
C ASP A 226 17.37 12.62 0.69
N SER A 227 17.97 11.47 0.99
CA SER A 227 18.17 10.39 0.02
C SER A 227 18.06 9.02 0.69
N THR A 228 17.91 7.98 -0.11
CA THR A 228 17.89 6.59 0.37
C THR A 228 18.65 5.68 -0.57
N VAL A 229 19.33 4.67 -0.04
CA VAL A 229 20.08 3.68 -0.83
C VAL A 229 19.12 2.98 -1.80
N THR A 230 19.48 2.93 -3.07
CA THR A 230 18.65 2.41 -4.19
C THR A 230 17.26 3.05 -4.30
N GLY A 231 17.04 4.16 -3.61
CA GLY A 231 15.74 4.80 -3.51
C GLY A 231 14.77 4.08 -2.59
N MET A 232 15.23 3.22 -1.67
CA MET A 232 14.35 2.46 -0.77
C MET A 232 13.44 3.39 0.04
N GLY A 233 12.14 3.22 -0.12
CA GLY A 233 11.14 4.04 0.57
C GLY A 233 9.75 3.65 0.12
N ARG A 234 8.74 4.15 0.82
CA ARG A 234 7.34 3.82 0.57
C ARG A 234 6.95 4.06 -0.89
N GLY A 235 6.30 3.08 -1.50
CA GLY A 235 5.79 3.18 -2.86
C GLY A 235 6.91 3.24 -3.91
N ALA A 236 6.96 4.32 -4.67
CA ALA A 236 8.00 4.54 -5.69
C ALA A 236 9.38 4.84 -5.09
N GLY A 237 9.45 5.05 -3.77
CA GLY A 237 10.68 5.41 -3.09
C GLY A 237 11.09 6.87 -3.29
N ASN A 238 12.38 7.12 -3.09
CA ASN A 238 12.97 8.45 -2.96
C ASN A 238 14.12 8.66 -3.95
N VAL A 239 14.76 9.83 -3.92
CA VAL A 239 16.02 10.03 -4.63
C VAL A 239 17.08 9.07 -4.10
N LYS A 240 17.82 8.46 -5.02
CA LYS A 240 18.85 7.46 -4.69
C LYS A 240 20.10 8.11 -4.12
N THR A 241 20.59 7.62 -2.98
CA THR A 241 21.79 8.14 -2.31
C THR A 241 23.02 8.07 -3.21
N GLU A 242 23.23 6.94 -3.87
CA GLU A 242 24.34 6.75 -4.80
C GLU A 242 24.32 7.78 -5.94
N LEU A 243 23.14 8.08 -6.51
CA LEU A 243 23.02 9.08 -7.58
C LEU A 243 23.16 10.50 -7.05
N ALA A 244 22.58 10.84 -5.89
CA ALA A 244 22.72 12.13 -5.27
C ALA A 244 24.19 12.44 -4.90
N LEU A 245 24.94 11.43 -4.43
CA LEU A 245 26.38 11.57 -4.16
C LEU A 245 27.18 11.88 -5.43
N LEU A 246 26.87 11.25 -6.55
CA LEU A 246 27.53 11.49 -7.83
C LEU A 246 27.14 12.86 -8.40
N GLU A 247 25.85 13.18 -8.45
CA GLU A 247 25.33 14.45 -8.98
C GLU A 247 25.89 15.66 -8.24
N PHE A 248 25.88 15.61 -6.91
CA PHE A 248 26.35 16.71 -6.08
C PHE A 248 27.82 16.61 -5.68
N SER A 249 28.62 15.78 -6.34
CA SER A 249 30.02 15.52 -5.99
C SER A 249 30.86 16.79 -5.90
N LYS A 250 30.70 17.72 -6.85
CA LYS A 250 31.43 19.01 -6.89
C LYS A 250 31.05 19.92 -5.72
N LEU A 251 29.79 19.92 -5.29
CA LEU A 251 29.30 20.77 -4.19
C LEU A 251 29.67 20.22 -2.82
N LEU A 252 29.75 18.90 -2.70
CA LEU A 252 30.06 18.23 -1.44
C LEU A 252 31.56 18.28 -1.08
N LYS A 253 32.45 18.65 -2.04
CA LYS A 253 33.90 18.94 -1.84
C LYS A 253 34.66 17.94 -0.96
N LYS A 254 34.33 16.65 -1.01
CA LYS A 254 34.95 15.63 -0.19
C LYS A 254 35.36 14.44 -1.08
N ASP A 255 36.59 13.96 -0.89
CA ASP A 255 36.99 12.67 -1.44
C ASP A 255 36.12 11.58 -0.81
N LYS A 256 35.34 10.91 -1.65
CA LYS A 256 34.35 9.93 -1.22
C LYS A 256 34.77 8.55 -1.66
N ASN A 257 34.74 7.62 -0.74
CA ASN A 257 34.84 6.23 -1.08
C ASN A 257 33.42 5.62 -1.10
N ILE A 258 32.88 5.48 -2.31
CA ILE A 258 31.56 4.88 -2.53
C ILE A 258 31.61 3.36 -2.72
N SER A 259 32.81 2.75 -2.73
CA SER A 259 32.95 1.31 -3.02
C SER A 259 32.18 0.43 -2.05
N LEU A 260 32.22 0.76 -0.75
CA LEU A 260 31.42 0.03 0.26
C LEU A 260 29.92 0.20 0.06
N LEU A 261 29.48 1.40 -0.38
CA LEU A 261 28.09 1.65 -0.70
C LEU A 261 27.65 0.82 -1.93
N LEU A 262 28.45 0.80 -2.99
CA LEU A 262 28.13 0.00 -4.19
C LEU A 262 28.10 -1.49 -3.87
N LYS A 263 29.07 -2.00 -3.10
CA LYS A 263 29.07 -3.38 -2.62
C LYS A 263 27.79 -3.70 -1.84
N LEU A 264 27.41 -2.85 -0.91
CA LEU A 264 26.19 -3.02 -0.10
C LEU A 264 24.93 -2.99 -0.98
N ILE A 265 24.90 -2.15 -2.02
CA ILE A 265 23.81 -2.12 -3.01
C ILE A 265 23.70 -3.47 -3.71
N ASP A 266 24.81 -3.99 -4.24
CA ASP A 266 24.80 -5.22 -5.05
C ASP A 266 24.48 -6.45 -4.21
N GLU A 267 25.09 -6.58 -3.04
CA GLU A 267 24.99 -7.77 -2.20
C GLU A 267 23.73 -7.79 -1.32
N THR A 268 23.16 -6.61 -0.99
CA THR A 268 22.07 -6.53 -0.02
C THR A 268 20.85 -5.80 -0.55
N PHE A 269 20.99 -4.54 -0.99
CA PHE A 269 19.81 -3.73 -1.32
C PHE A 269 19.14 -4.10 -2.65
N ASN A 270 19.89 -4.57 -3.66
CA ASN A 270 19.31 -5.05 -4.92
C ASN A 270 18.48 -6.34 -4.72
N PRO A 271 18.95 -7.36 -3.97
CA PRO A 271 18.12 -8.50 -3.58
C PRO A 271 16.85 -8.12 -2.85
N ILE A 272 16.93 -7.26 -1.84
CA ILE A 272 15.77 -6.76 -1.09
C ILE A 272 14.82 -5.98 -2.01
N LYS A 273 15.35 -5.17 -2.92
CA LYS A 273 14.56 -4.43 -3.90
C LYS A 273 13.79 -5.36 -4.84
N ASN A 274 14.41 -6.43 -5.29
CA ASN A 274 13.76 -7.43 -6.13
C ASN A 274 12.62 -8.15 -5.40
N GLU A 275 12.77 -8.36 -4.09
CA GLU A 275 11.75 -8.97 -3.25
C GLU A 275 10.55 -8.03 -3.01
N TYR A 276 10.81 -6.77 -2.63
CA TYR A 276 9.75 -5.81 -2.24
C TYR A 276 9.25 -4.92 -3.37
N GLY A 277 10.00 -4.75 -4.44
CA GLY A 277 9.56 -4.09 -5.66
C GLY A 277 9.38 -2.57 -5.58
N TRP A 278 10.16 -1.84 -4.74
CA TRP A 278 10.09 -0.38 -4.78
C TRP A 278 10.76 0.20 -6.02
N GLY A 279 10.32 1.38 -6.39
CA GLY A 279 10.82 2.13 -7.53
C GLY A 279 9.69 2.67 -8.39
N SER A 280 10.02 3.64 -9.24
CA SER A 280 9.09 4.22 -10.19
C SER A 280 8.62 3.17 -11.21
N ASN A 281 7.32 3.17 -11.51
CA ASN A 281 6.69 2.36 -12.54
C ASN A 281 5.46 3.10 -13.08
N PRO A 282 4.81 2.62 -14.18
CA PRO A 282 3.67 3.31 -14.78
C PRO A 282 2.52 3.61 -13.81
N TYR A 283 2.25 2.74 -12.84
CA TYR A 283 1.17 2.95 -11.87
C TYR A 283 1.49 4.05 -10.87
N TYR A 284 2.74 4.09 -10.37
CA TYR A 284 3.20 5.19 -9.52
C TYR A 284 3.26 6.51 -10.30
N TYR A 285 3.65 6.47 -11.58
CA TYR A 285 3.63 7.65 -12.43
C TYR A 285 2.22 8.24 -12.55
N LEU A 286 1.22 7.39 -12.83
CA LEU A 286 -0.19 7.80 -12.88
C LEU A 286 -0.68 8.31 -11.51
N ALA A 287 -0.27 7.66 -10.41
CA ALA A 287 -0.61 8.13 -9.08
C ALA A 287 -0.07 9.54 -8.82
N GLY A 288 1.19 9.82 -9.17
CA GLY A 288 1.76 11.17 -9.09
C GLY A 288 0.99 12.15 -9.97
N GLN A 289 0.75 11.80 -11.24
CA GLN A 289 0.02 12.66 -12.19
C GLN A 289 -1.39 13.03 -11.69
N PHE A 290 -2.07 12.13 -11.00
CA PHE A 290 -3.43 12.33 -10.48
C PHE A 290 -3.47 12.70 -9.00
N SER A 291 -2.33 12.98 -8.39
CA SER A 291 -2.23 13.31 -6.96
C SER A 291 -2.85 12.23 -6.04
N ILE A 292 -2.65 10.96 -6.39
CA ILE A 292 -3.12 9.81 -5.62
C ILE A 292 -2.00 9.39 -4.66
N HIS A 293 -2.37 9.14 -3.40
CA HIS A 293 -1.43 8.72 -2.38
C HIS A 293 -0.75 7.38 -2.74
N PRO A 294 0.61 7.27 -2.76
CA PRO A 294 1.33 6.10 -3.28
C PRO A 294 1.03 4.79 -2.56
N THR A 295 0.58 4.83 -1.30
CA THR A 295 0.18 3.64 -0.56
C THR A 295 -0.98 2.89 -1.22
N TYR A 296 -1.85 3.58 -1.98
CA TYR A 296 -2.89 2.90 -2.75
C TYR A 296 -2.29 1.98 -3.80
N ILE A 297 -1.31 2.49 -4.56
CA ILE A 297 -0.62 1.72 -5.59
C ILE A 297 0.14 0.54 -4.97
N GLN A 298 0.92 0.81 -3.92
CA GLN A 298 1.66 -0.23 -3.20
C GLN A 298 0.75 -1.36 -2.74
N SER A 299 -0.39 -1.03 -2.16
CA SER A 299 -1.34 -2.05 -1.68
C SER A 299 -2.01 -2.80 -2.83
N MET A 300 -2.34 -2.11 -3.95
CA MET A 300 -2.93 -2.76 -5.12
C MET A 300 -1.94 -3.68 -5.84
N GLN A 301 -0.66 -3.30 -5.92
CA GLN A 301 0.38 -4.15 -6.52
C GLN A 301 0.74 -5.36 -5.63
N ASN A 302 0.66 -5.20 -4.33
CA ASN A 302 0.85 -6.30 -3.37
C ASN A 302 -0.39 -7.22 -3.29
N ASP A 303 -1.55 -6.77 -3.79
CA ASP A 303 -2.74 -7.61 -3.88
C ASP A 303 -2.72 -8.41 -5.18
N LEU A 304 -2.25 -9.63 -5.08
CA LEU A 304 -2.12 -10.57 -6.20
C LEU A 304 -3.46 -10.94 -6.87
N LYS A 305 -4.58 -10.48 -6.32
CA LYS A 305 -5.92 -10.68 -6.89
C LYS A 305 -6.25 -9.67 -7.99
N LEU A 306 -5.46 -8.60 -8.11
CA LEU A 306 -5.65 -7.55 -9.11
C LEU A 306 -4.73 -7.76 -10.31
N ASN A 307 -5.31 -7.70 -11.50
CA ASN A 307 -4.55 -7.59 -12.74
C ASN A 307 -4.29 -6.11 -13.12
N SER A 308 -3.50 -5.90 -14.16
CA SER A 308 -3.12 -4.56 -14.62
C SER A 308 -4.32 -3.67 -14.98
N GLU A 309 -5.35 -4.22 -15.62
CA GLU A 309 -6.56 -3.48 -16.01
C GLU A 309 -7.34 -3.03 -14.78
N GLU A 310 -7.46 -3.89 -13.78
CA GLU A 310 -8.14 -3.60 -12.52
C GLU A 310 -7.43 -2.53 -11.70
N ILE A 311 -6.09 -2.54 -11.69
CA ILE A 311 -5.29 -1.48 -11.05
C ILE A 311 -5.53 -0.15 -11.76
N LEU A 312 -5.51 -0.11 -13.09
CA LEU A 312 -5.76 1.11 -13.87
C LEU A 312 -7.18 1.65 -13.62
N GLU A 313 -8.18 0.79 -13.58
CA GLU A 313 -9.55 1.20 -13.29
C GLU A 313 -9.71 1.72 -11.85
N ALA A 314 -9.03 1.11 -10.88
CA ALA A 314 -8.98 1.60 -9.51
C ALA A 314 -8.33 2.99 -9.41
N ILE A 315 -7.24 3.23 -10.15
CA ILE A 315 -6.58 4.55 -10.26
C ILE A 315 -7.57 5.60 -10.82
N GLU A 316 -8.28 5.28 -11.90
CA GLU A 316 -9.30 6.19 -12.48
C GLU A 316 -10.44 6.49 -11.50
N ASN A 317 -10.83 5.52 -10.69
CA ASN A 317 -11.83 5.73 -9.64
C ASN A 317 -11.31 6.60 -8.49
N LEU A 318 -10.05 6.42 -8.07
CA LEU A 318 -9.39 7.24 -7.05
C LEU A 318 -9.23 8.69 -7.52
N LYS A 319 -8.86 8.92 -8.78
CA LYS A 319 -8.82 10.25 -9.41
C LYS A 319 -10.14 11.02 -9.27
N LYS A 320 -11.28 10.33 -9.39
CA LYS A 320 -12.62 10.93 -9.29
C LYS A 320 -13.08 11.18 -7.84
N ARG A 321 -12.39 10.65 -6.84
CA ARG A 321 -12.87 10.56 -5.44
C ARG A 321 -11.96 11.20 -4.41
N ASP A 322 -10.97 12.00 -4.82
CA ASP A 322 -9.98 12.54 -3.91
C ASP A 322 -9.09 11.46 -3.25
N GLY A 323 -8.26 10.80 -4.05
CA GLY A 323 -7.26 9.83 -3.61
C GLY A 323 -6.04 10.43 -2.89
N ARG A 324 -6.02 11.73 -2.58
CA ARG A 324 -4.87 12.45 -2.00
C ARG A 324 -4.57 12.02 -0.56
N VAL A 325 -5.62 11.73 0.21
CA VAL A 325 -5.49 11.22 1.57
C VAL A 325 -5.69 9.72 1.57
N PHE A 326 -4.70 9.00 2.10
CA PHE A 326 -4.81 7.55 2.24
C PHE A 326 -5.89 7.19 3.25
N ASN A 327 -6.93 6.53 2.78
CA ASN A 327 -7.97 5.96 3.62
C ASN A 327 -7.88 4.44 3.57
N LYS A 328 -7.39 3.85 4.67
CA LYS A 328 -7.22 2.41 4.80
C LYS A 328 -8.51 1.62 4.51
N SER A 329 -9.67 2.19 4.83
CA SER A 329 -10.96 1.57 4.52
C SER A 329 -11.23 1.39 3.01
N PHE A 330 -10.47 2.07 2.16
CA PHE A 330 -10.54 1.91 0.71
C PHE A 330 -9.78 0.68 0.21
N ILE A 331 -8.78 0.22 0.96
CA ILE A 331 -7.92 -0.93 0.64
C ILE A 331 -8.20 -2.12 1.57
N GLU A 332 -8.60 -1.89 2.82
CA GLU A 332 -9.11 -2.94 3.72
C GLU A 332 -10.40 -3.58 3.20
N THR A 333 -10.66 -3.34 1.91
CA THR A 333 -11.81 -3.78 1.16
C THR A 333 -11.80 -5.27 0.81
N GLY A 334 -10.74 -6.01 1.12
CA GLY A 334 -10.75 -7.46 1.00
C GLY A 334 -11.50 -8.13 2.17
N ASP A 335 -10.79 -8.92 2.93
CA ASP A 335 -11.37 -9.75 3.98
C ASP A 335 -11.88 -8.95 5.20
N ASN A 336 -11.36 -7.73 5.45
CA ASN A 336 -11.73 -6.93 6.63
C ASN A 336 -13.17 -6.37 6.60
N LEU A 337 -13.76 -6.13 5.44
CA LEU A 337 -15.17 -5.74 5.33
C LEU A 337 -16.12 -6.90 5.69
N TYR A 338 -15.62 -8.12 5.62
CA TYR A 338 -16.37 -9.33 5.88
C TYR A 338 -16.09 -9.95 7.25
N ASN A 339 -15.33 -9.27 8.11
CA ASN A 339 -15.04 -9.74 9.49
C ASN A 339 -16.23 -9.61 10.44
N LYS A 340 -17.31 -8.96 10.01
CA LYS A 340 -18.55 -8.84 10.79
C LYS A 340 -19.62 -9.79 10.24
N LYS A 341 -20.40 -10.38 11.14
CA LYS A 341 -21.55 -11.19 10.78
C LYS A 341 -22.48 -10.37 9.88
N SER A 342 -22.69 -10.85 8.66
CA SER A 342 -23.55 -10.22 7.65
C SER A 342 -24.69 -11.18 7.29
N SER A 343 -25.90 -10.64 7.22
CA SER A 343 -27.11 -11.42 6.87
C SER A 343 -27.79 -10.74 5.71
N GLY A 344 -27.71 -11.35 4.53
CA GLY A 344 -28.41 -10.84 3.35
C GLY A 344 -29.93 -11.05 3.39
N THR A 345 -30.62 -10.55 2.37
CA THR A 345 -32.09 -10.67 2.22
C THR A 345 -32.51 -11.73 1.23
N TRP A 346 -31.60 -12.17 0.34
CA TRP A 346 -31.90 -13.15 -0.68
C TRP A 346 -31.63 -14.59 -0.22
N ASN A 347 -32.57 -15.48 -0.57
CA ASN A 347 -32.50 -16.91 -0.25
C ASN A 347 -32.12 -17.73 -1.49
N ALA A 348 -30.88 -18.23 -1.55
CA ALA A 348 -30.36 -19.02 -2.65
C ALA A 348 -31.17 -20.33 -2.88
N HIS A 349 -31.70 -20.91 -1.80
CA HIS A 349 -32.48 -22.15 -1.87
C HIS A 349 -33.76 -22.03 -2.71
N SER A 350 -34.43 -20.88 -2.72
CA SER A 350 -35.63 -20.67 -3.54
C SER A 350 -35.35 -20.73 -5.05
N THR A 351 -34.10 -20.56 -5.44
CA THR A 351 -33.71 -20.48 -6.85
C THR A 351 -32.96 -21.72 -7.35
N ILE A 352 -32.19 -22.39 -6.48
CA ILE A 352 -31.20 -23.41 -6.86
C ILE A 352 -31.64 -24.83 -6.46
N LYS A 353 -32.51 -25.00 -5.47
CA LYS A 353 -32.84 -26.30 -4.87
C LYS A 353 -33.03 -27.42 -5.91
N GLY A 354 -32.30 -28.54 -5.73
CA GLY A 354 -32.39 -29.74 -6.53
C GLY A 354 -31.90 -29.64 -7.97
N ARG A 355 -31.34 -28.50 -8.37
CA ARG A 355 -30.77 -28.29 -9.71
C ARG A 355 -29.27 -28.57 -9.71
N ASP A 356 -28.77 -29.02 -10.85
CA ASP A 356 -27.34 -28.98 -11.12
C ASP A 356 -26.92 -27.51 -11.30
N VAL A 357 -25.75 -27.13 -10.80
CA VAL A 357 -25.18 -25.79 -10.93
C VAL A 357 -23.93 -25.84 -11.81
N LEU A 358 -23.78 -24.90 -12.73
CA LEU A 358 -22.55 -24.69 -13.47
C LEU A 358 -21.93 -23.33 -13.07
N ILE A 359 -20.74 -23.34 -12.50
CA ILE A 359 -19.97 -22.14 -12.20
C ILE A 359 -18.99 -21.90 -13.34
N ILE A 360 -18.99 -20.68 -13.90
CA ILE A 360 -18.10 -20.29 -14.99
C ILE A 360 -17.10 -19.23 -14.51
N GLY A 361 -15.83 -19.63 -14.44
CA GLY A 361 -14.70 -18.77 -14.16
C GLY A 361 -14.17 -18.06 -15.40
N SER A 362 -13.19 -17.17 -15.22
CA SER A 362 -12.59 -16.36 -16.29
C SER A 362 -11.31 -16.98 -16.90
N GLY A 363 -10.96 -18.21 -16.52
CA GLY A 363 -9.79 -18.88 -17.07
C GLY A 363 -9.93 -19.19 -18.57
N PRO A 364 -8.80 -19.32 -19.30
CA PRO A 364 -8.79 -19.49 -20.76
C PRO A 364 -9.59 -20.71 -21.25
N GLY A 365 -9.72 -21.76 -20.44
CA GLY A 365 -10.55 -22.92 -20.76
C GLY A 365 -12.02 -22.59 -20.98
N SER A 366 -12.56 -21.58 -20.31
CA SER A 366 -13.96 -21.15 -20.54
C SER A 366 -14.15 -20.51 -21.92
N ILE A 367 -13.15 -19.82 -22.43
CA ILE A 367 -13.16 -19.21 -23.77
C ILE A 367 -12.92 -20.31 -24.83
N LYS A 368 -11.86 -21.10 -24.65
CA LYS A 368 -11.45 -22.14 -25.58
C LYS A 368 -12.56 -23.16 -25.84
N HIS A 369 -13.33 -23.53 -24.81
CA HIS A 369 -14.38 -24.53 -24.87
C HIS A 369 -15.79 -23.92 -24.86
N SER A 370 -15.96 -22.64 -25.17
CA SER A 370 -17.21 -21.89 -25.04
C SER A 370 -18.39 -22.57 -25.76
N LYS A 371 -18.22 -23.02 -27.01
CA LYS A 371 -19.26 -23.72 -27.77
C LYS A 371 -19.69 -25.02 -27.10
N ALA A 372 -18.74 -25.78 -26.56
CA ALA A 372 -19.06 -27.03 -25.85
C ALA A 372 -19.79 -26.76 -24.53
N ILE A 373 -19.39 -25.68 -23.81
CA ILE A 373 -20.07 -25.22 -22.59
C ILE A 373 -21.52 -24.82 -22.92
N GLU A 374 -21.76 -24.05 -23.98
CA GLU A 374 -23.11 -23.68 -24.39
C GLU A 374 -23.98 -24.88 -24.77
N ASN A 375 -23.41 -25.87 -25.47
CA ASN A 375 -24.09 -27.11 -25.79
C ASN A 375 -24.44 -27.92 -24.55
N PHE A 376 -23.49 -28.02 -23.60
CA PHE A 376 -23.76 -28.65 -22.30
C PHE A 376 -24.91 -27.97 -21.57
N ILE A 377 -24.92 -26.61 -21.52
CA ILE A 377 -25.99 -25.84 -20.88
C ILE A 377 -27.35 -26.12 -21.55
N LYS A 378 -27.43 -26.13 -22.88
CA LYS A 378 -28.67 -26.39 -23.63
C LYS A 378 -29.18 -27.80 -23.36
N LYS A 379 -28.29 -28.79 -23.28
CA LYS A 379 -28.63 -30.22 -23.13
C LYS A 379 -28.98 -30.57 -21.67
N LYS A 380 -28.16 -30.15 -20.68
CA LYS A 380 -28.33 -30.52 -19.27
C LYS A 380 -29.13 -29.51 -18.46
N LYS A 381 -29.31 -28.30 -18.95
CA LYS A 381 -30.08 -27.21 -18.33
C LYS A 381 -29.70 -26.92 -16.87
N PRO A 382 -28.38 -26.86 -16.53
CA PRO A 382 -27.95 -26.51 -15.19
C PRO A 382 -28.34 -25.07 -14.85
N PHE A 383 -28.31 -24.71 -13.57
CA PHE A 383 -28.36 -23.33 -13.15
C PHE A 383 -26.97 -22.71 -13.32
N VAL A 384 -26.83 -21.69 -14.17
CA VAL A 384 -25.54 -21.12 -14.57
C VAL A 384 -25.21 -19.89 -13.73
N ILE A 385 -24.09 -19.96 -13.02
CA ILE A 385 -23.51 -18.86 -12.25
C ILE A 385 -22.20 -18.40 -12.92
N ALA A 386 -22.15 -17.16 -13.39
CA ALA A 386 -20.92 -16.58 -13.93
C ALA A 386 -20.20 -15.75 -12.85
N LEU A 387 -18.88 -15.92 -12.77
CA LEU A 387 -18.06 -15.15 -11.84
C LEU A 387 -17.73 -13.77 -12.42
N ASN A 388 -17.93 -12.73 -11.62
CA ASN A 388 -17.62 -11.34 -11.98
C ASN A 388 -18.28 -10.93 -13.32
N THR A 389 -17.54 -10.25 -14.18
CA THR A 389 -17.96 -9.76 -15.51
C THR A 389 -17.66 -10.72 -16.66
N GLN A 390 -17.43 -12.01 -16.35
CA GLN A 390 -17.08 -13.06 -17.30
C GLN A 390 -18.06 -13.11 -18.52
N LYS A 391 -17.52 -13.21 -19.76
CA LYS A 391 -18.26 -13.12 -21.02
C LYS A 391 -17.93 -14.24 -22.04
N SER A 392 -17.40 -15.38 -21.60
CA SER A 392 -16.99 -16.48 -22.51
C SER A 392 -18.15 -17.20 -23.20
N ILE A 393 -19.37 -17.07 -22.71
CA ILE A 393 -20.58 -17.66 -23.28
C ILE A 393 -21.66 -16.60 -23.48
N SER A 394 -22.68 -16.94 -24.26
CA SER A 394 -23.84 -16.06 -24.49
C SER A 394 -24.53 -15.70 -23.17
N GLU A 395 -24.76 -14.40 -22.97
CA GLU A 395 -25.40 -13.87 -21.76
C GLU A 395 -26.76 -14.46 -21.47
N ARG A 396 -27.50 -14.84 -22.50
CA ARG A 396 -28.84 -15.48 -22.41
C ARG A 396 -28.81 -16.82 -21.68
N LEU A 397 -27.64 -17.46 -21.59
CA LEU A 397 -27.44 -18.73 -20.92
C LEU A 397 -27.06 -18.60 -19.45
N ILE A 398 -26.75 -17.39 -18.99
CA ILE A 398 -26.37 -17.11 -17.61
C ILE A 398 -27.60 -16.76 -16.78
N ASN A 399 -27.82 -17.49 -15.69
CA ASN A 399 -28.94 -17.24 -14.80
C ASN A 399 -28.66 -16.18 -13.78
N LEU A 400 -27.38 -16.08 -13.33
CA LEU A 400 -27.01 -15.13 -12.34
C LEU A 400 -25.47 -14.88 -12.36
N ARG A 401 -25.07 -13.70 -11.88
CA ARG A 401 -23.65 -13.35 -11.69
C ARG A 401 -23.36 -13.17 -10.22
N VAL A 402 -22.14 -13.50 -9.82
CA VAL A 402 -21.69 -13.32 -8.43
C VAL A 402 -20.40 -12.54 -8.39
N CYS A 403 -20.29 -11.64 -7.42
CA CYS A 403 -19.05 -10.92 -7.11
C CYS A 403 -19.03 -10.63 -5.61
N CYS A 404 -17.91 -10.87 -4.95
CA CYS A 404 -17.72 -10.49 -3.55
C CYS A 404 -16.43 -9.72 -3.33
N TYR A 405 -15.48 -9.76 -4.27
CA TYR A 405 -14.25 -9.02 -4.13
C TYR A 405 -14.52 -7.52 -4.29
N THR A 406 -14.29 -6.78 -3.20
CA THR A 406 -14.80 -5.40 -3.07
C THR A 406 -14.22 -4.44 -4.11
N LEU A 407 -12.93 -4.60 -4.47
CA LEU A 407 -12.33 -3.76 -5.50
C LEU A 407 -13.02 -3.99 -6.84
N ARG A 408 -13.31 -5.25 -7.22
CA ARG A 408 -14.11 -5.55 -8.43
C ARG A 408 -15.53 -5.00 -8.36
N ILE A 409 -16.17 -5.08 -7.21
CA ILE A 409 -17.49 -4.46 -7.02
C ILE A 409 -17.40 -2.95 -7.27
N MET A 410 -16.29 -2.30 -6.90
CA MET A 410 -16.08 -0.88 -7.11
C MET A 410 -15.71 -0.54 -8.55
N SER A 411 -14.79 -1.30 -9.16
CA SER A 411 -14.24 -1.07 -10.49
C SER A 411 -15.27 -1.42 -11.58
N ASP A 412 -15.82 -2.61 -11.53
CA ASP A 412 -16.69 -3.15 -12.59
C ASP A 412 -18.13 -2.61 -12.54
N THR A 413 -18.43 -1.59 -11.72
CA THR A 413 -19.80 -1.06 -11.60
C THR A 413 -20.42 -0.67 -12.95
N LYS A 414 -19.63 -0.10 -13.87
CA LYS A 414 -20.11 0.29 -15.21
C LYS A 414 -20.42 -0.94 -16.05
N GLU A 415 -19.57 -1.97 -15.98
CA GLU A 415 -19.76 -3.21 -16.72
C GLU A 415 -20.97 -3.98 -16.19
N PHE A 416 -21.11 -4.12 -14.86
CA PHE A 416 -22.30 -4.74 -14.27
C PHE A 416 -23.60 -4.05 -14.69
N LYS A 417 -23.59 -2.73 -14.94
CA LYS A 417 -24.77 -1.99 -15.42
C LYS A 417 -25.18 -2.33 -16.85
N LYS A 418 -24.26 -2.85 -17.66
CA LYS A 418 -24.51 -3.26 -19.04
C LYS A 418 -25.03 -4.70 -19.13
N LEU A 419 -24.90 -5.48 -18.06
CA LEU A 419 -25.26 -6.90 -18.02
C LEU A 419 -26.72 -7.04 -17.58
N SER A 420 -27.44 -7.98 -18.21
CA SER A 420 -28.89 -8.17 -18.01
C SER A 420 -29.22 -9.11 -16.84
N GLN A 421 -28.24 -9.91 -16.40
CA GLN A 421 -28.47 -10.93 -15.37
C GLN A 421 -28.52 -10.31 -13.97
N PRO A 422 -29.32 -10.91 -13.05
CA PRO A 422 -29.22 -10.54 -11.65
C PRO A 422 -27.80 -10.71 -11.10
N LEU A 423 -27.36 -9.77 -10.29
CA LEU A 423 -26.04 -9.76 -9.66
C LEU A 423 -26.19 -10.09 -8.16
N VAL A 424 -25.45 -11.06 -7.65
CA VAL A 424 -25.39 -11.33 -6.21
C VAL A 424 -24.17 -10.67 -5.60
N LEU A 425 -24.41 -9.84 -4.61
CA LEU A 425 -23.38 -9.11 -3.85
C LEU A 425 -23.63 -9.23 -2.35
N PRO A 426 -22.60 -9.16 -1.50
CA PRO A 426 -22.73 -9.01 -0.05
C PRO A 426 -22.99 -7.53 0.30
N LEU A 427 -24.17 -7.01 -0.12
CA LEU A 427 -24.47 -5.57 -0.05
C LEU A 427 -24.33 -4.98 1.35
N ASP A 428 -24.69 -5.72 2.41
CA ASP A 428 -24.66 -5.18 3.77
C ASP A 428 -23.25 -4.89 4.26
N SER A 429 -22.26 -5.54 3.69
CA SER A 429 -20.85 -5.29 3.98
C SER A 429 -20.27 -4.10 3.21
N LEU A 430 -20.98 -3.56 2.21
CA LEU A 430 -20.48 -2.45 1.40
C LEU A 430 -20.81 -1.08 2.03
N PRO A 431 -19.93 -0.08 1.85
CA PRO A 431 -20.22 1.31 2.23
C PRO A 431 -21.48 1.85 1.52
N LEU A 432 -22.22 2.74 2.19
CA LEU A 432 -23.49 3.29 1.69
C LEU A 432 -23.37 3.91 0.29
N GLN A 433 -22.29 4.62 0.04
CA GLN A 433 -22.03 5.22 -1.29
C GLN A 433 -21.91 4.17 -2.40
N GLN A 434 -21.38 2.99 -2.10
CA GLN A 434 -21.28 1.89 -3.07
C GLN A 434 -22.64 1.22 -3.27
N LYS A 435 -23.37 0.94 -2.20
CA LYS A 435 -24.75 0.41 -2.29
C LYS A 435 -25.61 1.26 -3.23
N ASN A 436 -25.51 2.58 -3.13
CA ASN A 436 -26.27 3.53 -3.96
C ASN A 436 -26.01 3.39 -5.47
N LYS A 437 -24.80 2.97 -5.86
CA LYS A 437 -24.46 2.76 -7.29
C LYS A 437 -25.20 1.58 -7.92
N TYR A 438 -25.63 0.65 -7.10
CA TYR A 438 -26.32 -0.57 -7.54
C TYR A 438 -27.83 -0.50 -7.47
N LYS A 439 -28.44 0.61 -7.01
CA LYS A 439 -29.91 0.77 -6.89
C LYS A 439 -30.69 0.56 -8.20
N ARG A 440 -30.04 0.76 -9.37
CA ARG A 440 -30.67 0.61 -10.70
C ARG A 440 -30.38 -0.72 -11.37
N ILE A 441 -29.78 -1.67 -10.66
CA ILE A 441 -29.47 -3.02 -11.14
C ILE A 441 -30.24 -4.00 -10.29
N LYS A 442 -30.68 -5.12 -10.90
CA LYS A 442 -31.28 -6.22 -10.15
C LYS A 442 -30.20 -6.92 -9.32
N VAL A 443 -30.10 -6.56 -8.05
CA VAL A 443 -29.10 -7.11 -7.12
C VAL A 443 -29.78 -7.95 -6.06
N TYR A 444 -29.23 -9.14 -5.84
CA TYR A 444 -29.57 -10.02 -4.72
C TYR A 444 -28.54 -9.87 -3.61
N ASN A 445 -29.00 -9.55 -2.41
CA ASN A 445 -28.12 -9.41 -1.25
C ASN A 445 -27.96 -10.75 -0.54
N TYR A 446 -26.80 -11.38 -0.65
CA TYR A 446 -26.42 -12.59 0.06
C TYR A 446 -25.21 -12.28 0.95
N GLY A 447 -25.34 -12.42 2.27
CA GLY A 447 -24.32 -12.05 3.23
C GLY A 447 -23.07 -12.91 3.14
N LEU A 448 -21.90 -12.30 3.44
CA LEU A 448 -20.62 -12.98 3.50
C LEU A 448 -19.88 -12.59 4.77
N GLU A 449 -19.35 -13.57 5.47
CA GLU A 449 -18.42 -13.41 6.59
C GLU A 449 -17.15 -14.23 6.28
N ILE A 450 -15.96 -13.65 6.49
CA ILE A 450 -14.68 -14.33 6.26
C ILE A 450 -14.13 -14.85 7.58
N LYS A 451 -13.86 -16.16 7.62
CA LYS A 451 -13.16 -16.83 8.72
C LYS A 451 -12.22 -17.89 8.17
N LYS A 452 -10.94 -17.77 8.46
CA LYS A 452 -9.92 -18.75 8.03
C LYS A 452 -10.35 -20.19 8.33
N ASN A 453 -10.07 -21.08 7.38
CA ASN A 453 -10.32 -22.51 7.49
C ASN A 453 -11.78 -22.91 7.77
N LYS A 454 -12.76 -22.09 7.34
CA LYS A 454 -14.16 -22.36 7.65
C LYS A 454 -15.08 -22.10 6.47
N PHE A 455 -15.90 -23.11 6.13
CA PHE A 455 -17.10 -22.94 5.33
C PHE A 455 -18.34 -23.21 6.19
N LYS A 456 -19.33 -22.33 6.12
CA LYS A 456 -20.66 -22.55 6.69
C LYS A 456 -21.70 -21.89 5.79
N PHE A 457 -22.71 -22.65 5.40
CA PHE A 457 -23.76 -22.20 4.49
C PHE A 457 -25.05 -21.98 5.24
N MET A 458 -25.61 -20.78 5.13
CA MET A 458 -26.86 -20.38 5.78
C MET A 458 -27.86 -19.94 4.72
N LYS A 459 -29.12 -19.80 5.07
CA LYS A 459 -30.21 -19.51 4.13
C LYS A 459 -29.93 -18.29 3.23
N ASN A 460 -29.37 -17.22 3.79
CA ASN A 460 -29.18 -15.92 3.15
C ASN A 460 -27.78 -15.33 3.37
N SER A 461 -26.84 -16.14 3.84
CA SER A 461 -25.44 -15.75 4.06
C SER A 461 -24.52 -16.97 4.12
N ALA A 462 -23.21 -16.72 4.08
CA ALA A 462 -22.20 -17.76 4.29
C ALA A 462 -21.03 -17.27 5.11
N ILE A 463 -20.29 -18.23 5.70
CA ILE A 463 -18.92 -18.04 6.16
C ILE A 463 -18.02 -18.75 5.15
N ALA A 464 -17.01 -18.06 4.64
CA ALA A 464 -16.01 -18.58 3.71
C ALA A 464 -14.58 -18.33 4.22
N PRO A 465 -13.56 -19.11 3.78
CA PRO A 465 -12.19 -18.95 4.27
C PRO A 465 -11.51 -17.67 3.77
N ASN A 466 -11.92 -17.16 2.63
CA ASN A 466 -11.42 -15.91 2.02
C ASN A 466 -12.47 -15.28 1.09
N SER A 467 -12.15 -14.14 0.50
CA SER A 467 -13.03 -13.37 -0.41
C SER A 467 -12.87 -13.73 -1.89
N LEU A 468 -12.30 -14.89 -2.23
CA LEU A 468 -12.31 -15.36 -3.62
C LEU A 468 -13.75 -15.53 -4.12
N THR A 469 -14.05 -14.99 -5.29
CA THR A 469 -15.42 -15.05 -5.85
C THR A 469 -15.91 -16.49 -6.04
N ILE A 470 -15.01 -17.44 -6.29
CA ILE A 470 -15.36 -18.86 -6.33
C ILE A 470 -15.85 -19.39 -4.98
N CYS A 471 -15.24 -18.97 -3.84
CA CYS A 471 -15.70 -19.33 -2.50
C CYS A 471 -17.14 -18.89 -2.27
N TYR A 472 -17.43 -17.68 -2.72
CA TYR A 472 -18.77 -17.10 -2.62
C TYR A 472 -19.78 -17.83 -3.51
N ALA A 473 -19.41 -18.17 -4.76
CA ALA A 473 -20.24 -18.95 -5.66
C ALA A 473 -20.51 -20.38 -5.14
N LEU A 474 -19.47 -21.06 -4.61
CA LEU A 474 -19.60 -22.36 -3.97
C LEU A 474 -20.53 -22.28 -2.74
N SER A 475 -20.40 -21.23 -1.95
CA SER A 475 -21.25 -20.99 -0.79
C SER A 475 -22.72 -20.81 -1.19
N ILE A 476 -22.99 -20.06 -2.24
CA ILE A 476 -24.34 -19.84 -2.78
C ILE A 476 -24.93 -21.16 -3.32
N ALA A 477 -24.16 -21.93 -4.09
CA ALA A 477 -24.59 -23.20 -4.64
C ALA A 477 -24.95 -24.23 -3.54
N ASN A 478 -24.09 -24.31 -2.49
CA ASN A 478 -24.34 -25.23 -1.36
C ASN A 478 -25.50 -24.74 -0.48
N SER A 479 -25.60 -23.44 -0.20
CA SER A 479 -26.73 -22.83 0.51
C SER A 479 -28.06 -23.10 -0.26
N GLY A 480 -27.97 -23.02 -1.58
CA GLY A 480 -29.07 -23.35 -2.48
C GLY A 480 -29.44 -24.84 -2.53
N LYS A 481 -28.68 -25.74 -1.92
CA LYS A 481 -28.81 -27.21 -2.02
C LYS A 481 -28.74 -27.68 -3.47
N ALA A 482 -27.71 -27.28 -4.20
CA ALA A 482 -27.39 -27.79 -5.51
C ALA A 482 -27.26 -29.32 -5.49
N LYS A 483 -27.74 -30.02 -6.55
CA LYS A 483 -27.61 -31.48 -6.69
C LYS A 483 -26.16 -31.85 -7.02
N LYS A 484 -25.60 -31.23 -8.04
CA LYS A 484 -24.19 -31.32 -8.45
C LYS A 484 -23.67 -29.93 -8.77
N ILE A 485 -22.35 -29.71 -8.61
CA ILE A 485 -21.70 -28.44 -8.95
C ILE A 485 -20.64 -28.73 -10.00
N TYR A 486 -20.87 -28.24 -11.20
CA TYR A 486 -19.90 -28.26 -12.28
C TYR A 486 -19.12 -26.93 -12.30
N ALA A 487 -17.87 -26.98 -12.73
CA ALA A 487 -17.03 -25.78 -12.89
C ALA A 487 -16.32 -25.81 -14.25
N SER A 488 -16.25 -24.64 -14.89
CA SER A 488 -15.46 -24.41 -16.09
C SER A 488 -14.63 -23.15 -15.95
N GLY A 489 -13.48 -23.06 -16.64
CA GLY A 489 -12.61 -21.90 -16.57
C GLY A 489 -11.92 -21.72 -15.20
N LEU A 490 -11.69 -22.84 -14.51
CA LEU A 490 -10.82 -22.91 -13.32
C LEU A 490 -9.50 -23.57 -13.70
N ASP A 491 -8.82 -23.02 -14.69
CA ASP A 491 -7.64 -23.64 -15.33
C ASP A 491 -6.44 -23.74 -14.36
N GLY A 492 -6.35 -22.83 -13.43
CA GLY A 492 -5.22 -22.69 -12.50
C GLY A 492 -4.25 -21.60 -12.92
N TYR A 493 -3.42 -21.20 -11.99
CA TYR A 493 -2.34 -20.23 -12.18
C TYR A 493 -1.02 -20.96 -12.44
N GLU A 494 0.01 -20.24 -12.85
CA GLU A 494 1.35 -20.79 -13.01
C GLU A 494 1.93 -21.30 -11.68
N THR A 495 2.89 -22.23 -11.77
CA THR A 495 3.53 -22.80 -10.58
C THR A 495 4.24 -21.70 -9.80
N GLY A 496 3.96 -21.61 -8.49
CA GLY A 496 4.51 -20.58 -7.61
C GLY A 496 3.68 -19.29 -7.51
N ASP A 497 2.64 -19.14 -8.31
CA ASP A 497 1.70 -18.00 -8.17
C ASP A 497 0.90 -18.16 -6.86
N ARG A 498 0.96 -17.16 -5.99
CA ARG A 498 0.27 -17.17 -4.68
C ARG A 498 -1.25 -17.32 -4.81
N ARG A 499 -1.84 -16.83 -5.90
CA ARG A 499 -3.28 -17.00 -6.19
C ARG A 499 -3.61 -18.49 -6.39
N GLY A 500 -2.70 -19.24 -7.02
CA GLY A 500 -2.80 -20.68 -7.16
C GLY A 500 -2.78 -21.36 -5.79
N ILE A 501 -1.85 -20.99 -4.92
CA ILE A 501 -1.71 -21.53 -3.56
C ILE A 501 -2.98 -21.25 -2.75
N GLU A 502 -3.45 -20.00 -2.72
CA GLU A 502 -4.68 -19.62 -2.01
C GLU A 502 -5.91 -20.41 -2.51
N MET A 503 -5.98 -20.64 -3.82
CA MET A 503 -7.06 -21.43 -4.42
C MET A 503 -6.96 -22.90 -4.06
N GLU A 504 -5.76 -23.48 -4.06
CA GLU A 504 -5.53 -24.89 -3.66
C GLU A 504 -5.90 -25.12 -2.19
N GLU A 505 -5.46 -24.23 -1.29
CA GLU A 505 -5.85 -24.28 0.13
C GLU A 505 -7.37 -24.19 0.29
N THR A 506 -8.00 -23.28 -0.45
CA THR A 506 -9.44 -23.10 -0.42
C THR A 506 -10.18 -24.36 -0.85
N LEU A 507 -9.76 -24.96 -1.96
CA LEU A 507 -10.38 -26.18 -2.47
C LEU A 507 -10.15 -27.38 -1.54
N LYS A 508 -8.97 -27.46 -0.91
CA LYS A 508 -8.68 -28.48 0.12
C LYS A 508 -9.66 -28.35 1.29
N ILE A 509 -9.79 -27.13 1.86
CA ILE A 509 -10.75 -26.86 2.94
C ILE A 509 -12.18 -27.21 2.50
N TYR A 510 -12.55 -26.86 1.27
CA TYR A 510 -13.86 -27.16 0.72
C TYR A 510 -14.12 -28.67 0.70
N HIS A 511 -13.21 -29.46 0.17
CA HIS A 511 -13.34 -30.92 0.09
C HIS A 511 -13.37 -31.62 1.45
N GLU A 512 -12.57 -31.13 2.42
CA GLU A 512 -12.55 -31.68 3.78
C GLU A 512 -13.86 -31.45 4.53
N LEU A 513 -14.48 -30.28 4.34
CA LEU A 513 -15.66 -29.87 5.08
C LEU A 513 -16.98 -30.25 4.39
N ILE A 514 -16.98 -30.41 3.06
CA ILE A 514 -18.18 -30.59 2.26
C ILE A 514 -18.21 -31.97 1.60
N LYS A 515 -18.72 -32.95 2.32
CA LYS A 515 -18.85 -34.34 1.81
C LYS A 515 -20.06 -34.58 0.88
N LYS A 516 -21.01 -33.62 0.81
CA LYS A 516 -22.33 -33.86 0.15
C LYS A 516 -22.47 -33.30 -1.27
N SER A 517 -21.69 -32.30 -1.65
CA SER A 517 -21.78 -31.66 -2.97
C SER A 517 -20.50 -31.85 -3.73
N GLU A 518 -20.54 -32.75 -4.72
CA GLU A 518 -19.38 -33.00 -5.57
C GLU A 518 -19.12 -31.80 -6.47
N LEU A 519 -17.90 -31.26 -6.41
CA LEU A 519 -17.39 -30.25 -7.34
C LEU A 519 -16.66 -30.97 -8.47
N ILE A 520 -17.10 -30.77 -9.71
CA ILE A 520 -16.56 -31.44 -10.90
C ILE A 520 -16.12 -30.41 -11.92
N ALA A 521 -14.84 -30.37 -12.24
CA ALA A 521 -14.35 -29.57 -13.35
C ALA A 521 -14.72 -30.23 -14.68
N ILE A 522 -15.31 -29.47 -15.61
CA ILE A 522 -15.70 -29.96 -16.96
C ILE A 522 -14.80 -29.40 -18.07
N THR A 523 -13.87 -28.52 -17.75
CA THR A 523 -12.77 -28.07 -18.60
C THR A 523 -11.44 -28.36 -17.89
N PRO A 524 -10.30 -28.35 -18.60
CA PRO A 524 -9.00 -28.60 -17.97
C PRO A 524 -8.75 -27.75 -16.72
N THR A 525 -8.13 -28.33 -15.71
CA THR A 525 -7.76 -27.65 -14.47
C THR A 525 -6.47 -28.23 -13.91
N ARG A 526 -5.66 -27.39 -13.27
CA ARG A 526 -4.46 -27.82 -12.52
C ARG A 526 -4.78 -28.17 -11.06
N TYR A 527 -5.98 -27.79 -10.59
CA TYR A 527 -6.39 -28.03 -9.21
C TYR A 527 -6.79 -29.49 -8.98
N LYS A 528 -6.52 -29.99 -7.77
CA LYS A 528 -6.93 -31.35 -7.35
C LYS A 528 -8.42 -31.42 -7.02
N ILE A 529 -9.26 -31.39 -8.06
CA ILE A 529 -10.71 -31.60 -7.99
C ILE A 529 -11.12 -32.68 -8.96
N ASN A 530 -12.28 -33.30 -8.71
CA ASN A 530 -12.83 -34.25 -9.64
C ASN A 530 -13.03 -33.60 -11.01
N SER A 531 -12.71 -34.31 -12.08
CA SER A 531 -12.82 -33.78 -13.42
C SER A 531 -13.46 -34.76 -14.38
N THR A 532 -14.17 -34.24 -15.35
CA THR A 532 -14.70 -34.97 -16.49
C THR A 532 -14.65 -34.09 -17.73
N SER A 533 -14.63 -34.71 -18.90
CA SER A 533 -14.59 -33.92 -20.13
C SER A 533 -15.98 -33.38 -20.47
N ILE A 534 -16.06 -32.08 -20.81
CA ILE A 534 -17.30 -31.47 -21.31
C ILE A 534 -17.79 -32.10 -22.60
N TYR A 535 -16.92 -32.76 -23.34
CA TYR A 535 -17.25 -33.46 -24.58
C TYR A 535 -17.86 -34.85 -24.34
N ALA A 536 -17.86 -35.33 -23.09
CA ALA A 536 -18.48 -36.62 -22.73
C ALA A 536 -19.99 -36.53 -22.39
N PHE A 537 -20.60 -35.34 -22.51
CA PHE A 537 -22.00 -35.13 -22.17
C PHE A 537 -22.95 -35.09 -23.39
#